data_2986863223644c520c64832706253a2b
#
_entry.id   2986863223644c520c64832706253a2b
#
_cell.length_a   1.000
_cell.length_b   1.000
_cell.length_c   1.000
_cell.angle_alpha   90.00
_cell.angle_beta   90.00
_cell.angle_gamma   90.00
#
_symmetry.space_group_name_H-M   'P 1'
#
loop_
_entity.id
_entity.type
_entity.pdbx_description
1 polymer ?
#
loop_
_entity_poly.entity_id
_entity_poly.type
_entity_poly.pdbx_seq_one_letter_code
_entity_poly.pdbx_strand_id
1 'polypeptide(L)'
;MKKLMSLLVFASLLAGKSTGQASAIYALGVGLTVDASTVDAVAAATTYYNLDGNTHAVSLPGSLSLTVNTAQGGSLLLSGATGKTWQAPADNAQNLNLFYRVFETGTPTASRPSFGSYNLLYQNQWNPDGNINKYWESTSAPGTVNLLAGLVPGTLATPKSYTLEFYGSSVMNYSGGSFTAYDNNGGNNFTTTFQLVPEPSSASLLTFALSGLLALRRRRKV
;
A
#
# COMPACT_ATOMS: atom_id res chain seq x y z
N MET A 1 45.69 -15.24 -44.10
CA MET A 1 45.36 -13.98 -43.34
C MET A 1 43.86 -13.84 -42.97
N LYS A 2 43.07 -14.91 -42.92
CA LYS A 2 41.62 -14.85 -42.54
C LYS A 2 41.27 -15.40 -41.19
N LYS A 3 42.24 -15.83 -40.35
CA LYS A 3 42.00 -16.43 -39.03
C LYS A 3 42.35 -15.51 -37.85
N LEU A 4 42.89 -14.32 -38.07
CA LEU A 4 43.26 -13.39 -36.99
C LEU A 4 42.18 -12.34 -36.65
N MET A 5 41.13 -12.20 -37.49
CA MET A 5 40.07 -11.22 -37.26
C MET A 5 38.94 -11.70 -36.34
N SER A 6 38.80 -13.02 -36.10
CA SER A 6 37.73 -13.56 -35.24
C SER A 6 38.04 -13.51 -33.74
N LEU A 7 39.28 -13.25 -33.35
CA LEU A 7 39.66 -13.21 -31.95
C LEU A 7 39.51 -11.85 -31.29
N LEU A 8 39.44 -10.79 -32.07
CA LEU A 8 39.29 -9.42 -31.54
C LEU A 8 37.85 -9.02 -31.22
N VAL A 9 36.86 -9.70 -31.79
CA VAL A 9 35.45 -9.40 -31.54
C VAL A 9 34.94 -10.05 -30.25
N PHE A 10 35.60 -11.09 -29.77
CA PHE A 10 35.20 -11.76 -28.51
C PHE A 10 35.75 -11.07 -27.23
N ALA A 11 36.79 -10.25 -27.34
CA ALA A 11 37.38 -9.55 -26.19
C ALA A 11 36.62 -8.27 -25.82
N SER A 12 35.82 -7.69 -26.71
CA SER A 12 35.04 -6.49 -26.42
C SER A 12 33.67 -6.74 -25.79
N LEU A 13 33.20 -8.00 -25.78
CA LEU A 13 31.92 -8.35 -25.12
C LEU A 13 32.06 -8.68 -23.64
N LEU A 14 33.28 -8.77 -23.12
CA LEU A 14 33.53 -9.06 -21.69
C LEU A 14 33.84 -7.83 -20.83
N ALA A 15 33.93 -6.62 -21.42
CA ALA A 15 34.24 -5.39 -20.70
C ALA A 15 32.96 -4.63 -20.21
N GLY A 16 31.79 -5.16 -20.46
CA GLY A 16 30.52 -4.58 -20.01
C GLY A 16 29.88 -5.35 -18.86
N LYS A 17 30.67 -5.80 -17.86
CA LYS A 17 30.06 -6.08 -16.56
C LYS A 17 29.66 -4.73 -15.97
N SER A 18 28.39 -4.32 -16.22
CA SER A 18 27.74 -3.40 -15.32
C SER A 18 27.95 -4.03 -13.93
N THR A 19 28.73 -3.37 -13.08
CA THR A 19 28.70 -3.66 -11.65
C THR A 19 27.24 -3.45 -11.24
N GLY A 20 26.46 -4.53 -11.22
CA GLY A 20 25.09 -4.48 -10.79
C GLY A 20 25.09 -3.78 -9.44
N GLN A 21 24.25 -2.76 -9.31
CA GLN A 21 24.13 -2.05 -8.05
C GLN A 21 23.74 -3.08 -6.99
N ALA A 22 24.63 -3.25 -6.01
CA ALA A 22 24.48 -4.27 -4.99
C ALA A 22 23.69 -3.73 -3.79
N SER A 23 22.58 -3.03 -4.06
CA SER A 23 21.71 -2.46 -3.02
C SER A 23 20.27 -2.45 -3.49
N ALA A 24 19.35 -2.83 -2.61
CA ALA A 24 17.93 -2.98 -2.93
C ALA A 24 17.04 -2.78 -1.70
N ILE A 25 15.77 -2.52 -1.94
CA ILE A 25 14.67 -2.82 -1.01
C ILE A 25 14.31 -4.29 -1.26
N TYR A 26 14.23 -5.11 -0.22
CA TYR A 26 13.91 -6.54 -0.37
C TYR A 26 12.76 -7.00 0.51
N ALA A 27 12.19 -6.11 1.29
CA ALA A 27 10.98 -6.37 2.05
C ALA A 27 10.26 -5.06 2.35
N LEU A 28 8.96 -5.05 2.17
CA LEU A 28 8.08 -3.92 2.42
C LEU A 28 6.77 -4.41 3.03
N GLY A 29 6.27 -3.68 4.02
CA GLY A 29 5.02 -3.99 4.69
C GLY A 29 4.23 -2.73 5.02
N VAL A 30 2.91 -2.90 5.20
CA VAL A 30 1.97 -1.83 5.48
C VAL A 30 1.03 -2.19 6.62
N GLY A 31 0.83 -1.29 7.57
CA GLY A 31 -0.15 -1.40 8.66
C GLY A 31 -1.43 -0.66 8.30
N LEU A 32 -2.53 -1.40 8.17
CA LEU A 32 -3.86 -0.85 7.92
C LEU A 32 -4.75 -1.04 9.14
N THR A 33 -5.39 0.04 9.57
CA THR A 33 -6.40 0.02 10.62
C THR A 33 -7.76 0.27 10.00
N VAL A 34 -8.67 -0.66 10.24
CA VAL A 34 -10.07 -0.53 9.83
C VAL A 34 -10.89 -0.22 11.06
N ASP A 35 -11.52 0.94 11.05
CA ASP A 35 -12.57 1.28 12.01
C ASP A 35 -13.91 1.22 11.27
N ALA A 36 -14.62 0.15 11.46
CA ALA A 36 -15.86 -0.11 10.72
C ALA A 36 -17.05 0.67 11.28
N SER A 37 -17.04 1.06 12.55
CA SER A 37 -18.11 1.86 13.14
C SER A 37 -17.71 2.46 14.50
N THR A 38 -18.23 3.66 14.77
CA THR A 38 -18.14 4.30 16.08
C THR A 38 -19.16 3.74 17.11
N VAL A 39 -19.99 2.77 16.71
CA VAL A 39 -21.08 2.25 17.55
C VAL A 39 -20.59 1.16 18.51
N ASP A 40 -19.59 0.38 18.10
CA ASP A 40 -19.00 -0.64 18.93
C ASP A 40 -17.65 -0.13 19.47
N ALA A 41 -17.54 0.02 20.79
CA ALA A 41 -16.33 0.44 21.49
C ALA A 41 -15.14 -0.55 21.38
N VAL A 42 -15.06 -1.30 20.30
CA VAL A 42 -13.94 -2.18 19.97
C VAL A 42 -12.87 -1.31 19.33
N ALA A 43 -11.73 -1.16 20.00
CA ALA A 43 -10.59 -0.47 19.47
C ALA A 43 -10.21 -1.05 18.10
N ALA A 44 -10.14 -0.19 17.09
CA ALA A 44 -9.72 -0.59 15.76
C ALA A 44 -8.33 -1.23 15.78
N ALA A 45 -8.22 -2.47 15.36
CA ALA A 45 -6.95 -3.19 15.34
C ALA A 45 -6.20 -2.91 14.05
N THR A 46 -4.89 -2.60 14.17
CA THR A 46 -4.01 -2.50 13.01
C THR A 46 -3.60 -3.90 12.56
N THR A 47 -3.85 -4.21 11.31
CA THR A 47 -3.33 -5.42 10.67
C THR A 47 -2.15 -5.05 9.79
N TYR A 48 -1.01 -5.72 9.98
CA TYR A 48 0.18 -5.54 9.17
C TYR A 48 0.23 -6.58 8.06
N TYR A 49 0.40 -6.11 6.83
CA TYR A 49 0.47 -6.92 5.62
C TYR A 49 1.84 -6.84 4.99
N ASN A 50 2.35 -7.96 4.48
CA ASN A 50 3.45 -7.97 3.54
C ASN A 50 3.00 -7.43 2.19
N LEU A 51 3.76 -6.51 1.64
CA LEU A 51 3.72 -6.14 0.22
C LEU A 51 4.72 -7.01 -0.54
N ASP A 52 5.96 -7.06 -0.07
CA ASP A 52 7.01 -7.95 -0.57
C ASP A 52 7.90 -8.45 0.57
N GLY A 53 8.62 -9.55 0.29
CA GLY A 53 9.55 -10.15 1.25
C GLY A 53 8.84 -10.71 2.48
N ASN A 54 9.50 -10.62 3.63
CA ASN A 54 9.08 -11.28 4.87
C ASN A 54 9.13 -10.30 6.06
N THR A 55 8.32 -9.24 6.03
CA THR A 55 8.17 -8.30 7.15
C THR A 55 7.09 -8.75 8.13
N HIS A 56 6.00 -9.34 7.63
CA HIS A 56 4.83 -9.76 8.40
C HIS A 56 4.31 -11.13 7.96
N ALA A 57 3.48 -11.75 8.78
CA ALA A 57 2.96 -13.09 8.53
C ALA A 57 1.84 -13.13 7.46
N VAL A 58 1.18 -12.00 7.22
CA VAL A 58 -0.01 -11.93 6.34
C VAL A 58 0.35 -11.15 5.08
N SER A 59 0.15 -11.75 3.91
CA SER A 59 0.29 -11.06 2.64
C SER A 59 -0.88 -10.11 2.38
N LEU A 60 -0.63 -9.00 1.68
CA LEU A 60 -1.70 -8.10 1.26
C LEU A 60 -2.66 -8.85 0.33
N PRO A 61 -3.96 -8.99 0.68
CA PRO A 61 -4.91 -9.68 -0.18
C PRO A 61 -5.26 -8.82 -1.39
N GLY A 62 -5.64 -9.43 -2.50
CA GLY A 62 -6.08 -8.71 -3.71
C GLY A 62 -7.38 -7.90 -3.49
N SER A 63 -8.15 -8.26 -2.45
CA SER A 63 -9.31 -7.50 -1.99
C SER A 63 -9.39 -7.53 -0.47
N LEU A 64 -9.53 -6.36 0.13
CA LEU A 64 -9.83 -6.22 1.56
C LEU A 64 -11.32 -6.46 1.76
N SER A 65 -11.63 -7.44 2.63
CA SER A 65 -13.02 -7.71 3.03
C SER A 65 -13.47 -6.68 4.06
N LEU A 66 -13.65 -5.44 3.62
CA LEU A 66 -14.19 -4.38 4.48
C LEU A 66 -15.39 -3.72 3.82
N THR A 67 -16.37 -3.46 4.67
CA THR A 67 -17.44 -2.53 4.38
C THR A 67 -17.25 -1.34 5.30
N VAL A 68 -16.80 -0.22 4.75
CA VAL A 68 -16.58 0.98 5.55
C VAL A 68 -17.79 1.90 5.39
N ASN A 69 -18.42 2.19 6.51
CA ASN A 69 -19.52 3.13 6.58
C ASN A 69 -19.02 4.53 6.95
N THR A 70 -18.79 5.36 5.95
CA THR A 70 -18.21 6.70 6.16
C THR A 70 -19.15 7.66 6.87
N ALA A 71 -20.46 7.45 6.81
CA ALA A 71 -21.42 8.34 7.47
C ALA A 71 -21.50 8.09 8.99
N GLN A 72 -21.13 6.87 9.46
CA GLN A 72 -20.95 6.56 10.89
C GLN A 72 -19.52 6.84 11.38
N GLY A 73 -18.71 7.51 10.58
CA GLY A 73 -17.32 7.80 10.93
C GLY A 73 -16.35 6.65 10.67
N GLY A 74 -16.78 5.62 9.93
CA GLY A 74 -15.90 4.53 9.51
C GLY A 74 -14.68 5.05 8.78
N SER A 75 -13.51 4.49 9.08
CA SER A 75 -12.24 4.90 8.50
C SER A 75 -11.40 3.70 8.07
N LEU A 76 -10.56 3.93 7.06
CA LEU A 76 -9.45 3.07 6.68
C LEU A 76 -8.18 3.92 6.83
N LEU A 77 -7.35 3.56 7.81
CA LEU A 77 -6.17 4.33 8.15
C LEU A 77 -4.92 3.56 7.72
N LEU A 78 -3.98 4.26 7.08
CA LEU A 78 -2.59 3.85 7.01
C LEU A 78 -1.94 4.21 8.35
N SER A 79 -1.70 3.22 9.19
CA SER A 79 -1.29 3.40 10.59
C SER A 79 0.17 3.03 10.83
N GLY A 80 0.85 2.51 9.81
CA GLY A 80 2.26 2.16 9.90
C GLY A 80 2.80 1.57 8.60
N ALA A 81 4.11 1.51 8.52
CA ALA A 81 4.82 0.83 7.45
C ALA A 81 6.15 0.30 7.98
N THR A 82 6.61 -0.78 7.37
CA THR A 82 7.90 -1.40 7.69
C THR A 82 8.63 -1.73 6.41
N GLY A 83 9.96 -1.83 6.48
CA GLY A 83 10.72 -2.28 5.33
C GLY A 83 12.16 -2.62 5.67
N LYS A 84 12.80 -3.30 4.74
CA LYS A 84 14.20 -3.71 4.84
C LYS A 84 14.94 -3.34 3.58
N THR A 85 16.11 -2.77 3.76
CA THR A 85 17.04 -2.49 2.68
C THR A 85 18.29 -3.33 2.86
N TRP A 86 18.82 -3.81 1.74
CA TRP A 86 20.11 -4.49 1.66
C TRP A 86 21.09 -3.63 0.87
N GLN A 87 22.32 -3.58 1.32
CA GLN A 87 23.37 -2.79 0.69
C GLN A 87 24.75 -3.43 0.85
N ALA A 88 25.63 -3.21 -0.13
CA ALA A 88 27.03 -3.56 -0.02
C ALA A 88 27.72 -2.72 1.08
N PRO A 89 28.85 -3.16 1.67
CA PRO A 89 29.50 -2.47 2.79
C PRO A 89 29.89 -1.01 2.50
N ALA A 90 30.15 -0.67 1.24
CA ALA A 90 30.52 0.69 0.83
C ALA A 90 29.30 1.59 0.52
N ASP A 91 28.12 0.99 0.44
CA ASP A 91 26.88 1.69 0.08
C ASP A 91 26.13 2.10 1.35
N ASN A 92 25.18 3.01 1.20
CA ASN A 92 24.38 3.46 2.32
C ASN A 92 22.95 3.85 1.90
N ALA A 93 21.95 3.08 2.36
CA ALA A 93 20.56 3.47 2.26
C ALA A 93 20.29 4.67 3.18
N GLN A 94 19.84 5.77 2.62
CA GLN A 94 19.64 7.05 3.31
C GLN A 94 18.26 7.16 3.93
N ASN A 95 17.26 6.58 3.29
CA ASN A 95 15.85 6.62 3.70
C ASN A 95 15.11 5.41 3.16
N LEU A 96 13.90 5.23 3.63
CA LEU A 96 12.90 4.37 3.00
C LEU A 96 11.54 5.05 3.11
N ASN A 97 10.87 5.20 1.99
CA ASN A 97 9.53 5.77 1.92
C ASN A 97 8.56 4.77 1.32
N LEU A 98 7.39 4.65 1.92
CA LEU A 98 6.22 4.03 1.31
C LEU A 98 5.42 5.09 0.58
N PHE A 99 5.10 4.86 -0.67
CA PHE A 99 4.20 5.68 -1.46
C PHE A 99 2.86 4.98 -1.58
N TYR A 100 1.77 5.75 -1.53
CA TYR A 100 0.41 5.23 -1.58
C TYR A 100 -0.51 6.17 -2.35
N ARG A 101 -1.55 5.61 -2.95
CA ARG A 101 -2.68 6.37 -3.49
C ARG A 101 -3.93 5.51 -3.50
N VAL A 102 -5.09 6.18 -3.51
CA VAL A 102 -6.41 5.55 -3.62
C VAL A 102 -7.16 6.19 -4.76
N PHE A 103 -7.83 5.37 -5.57
CA PHE A 103 -8.63 5.83 -6.70
C PHE A 103 -9.77 4.85 -6.98
N GLU A 104 -10.82 5.31 -7.65
CA GLU A 104 -11.94 4.45 -8.07
C GLU A 104 -11.42 3.38 -9.04
N THR A 105 -11.77 2.11 -8.78
CA THR A 105 -11.30 0.98 -9.60
C THR A 105 -11.74 1.18 -11.06
N GLY A 106 -10.81 0.98 -12.00
CA GLY A 106 -11.04 1.26 -13.42
C GLY A 106 -10.60 2.67 -13.86
N THR A 107 -10.19 3.55 -12.95
CA THR A 107 -9.66 4.87 -13.32
C THR A 107 -8.42 4.73 -14.23
N PRO A 108 -8.43 5.34 -15.43
CA PRO A 108 -7.27 5.34 -16.32
C PRO A 108 -6.02 5.90 -15.64
N THR A 109 -4.86 5.35 -15.96
CA THR A 109 -3.59 5.72 -15.30
C THR A 109 -3.30 7.22 -15.33
N ALA A 110 -3.59 7.91 -16.43
CA ALA A 110 -3.40 9.35 -16.58
C ALA A 110 -4.31 10.20 -15.66
N SER A 111 -5.41 9.62 -15.15
CA SER A 111 -6.40 10.32 -14.30
C SER A 111 -6.29 9.92 -12.83
N ARG A 112 -5.35 9.04 -12.46
CA ARG A 112 -5.14 8.65 -11.07
C ARG A 112 -4.52 9.80 -10.29
N PRO A 113 -4.84 9.96 -8.99
CA PRO A 113 -4.23 10.99 -8.16
C PRO A 113 -2.72 10.74 -8.00
N SER A 114 -1.99 11.79 -7.66
CA SER A 114 -0.58 11.68 -7.29
C SER A 114 -0.43 10.81 -6.04
N PHE A 115 0.73 10.18 -5.91
CA PHE A 115 1.06 9.43 -4.70
C PHE A 115 1.30 10.35 -3.51
N GLY A 116 0.72 10.00 -2.38
CA GLY A 116 1.18 10.44 -1.07
C GLY A 116 2.41 9.67 -0.65
N SER A 117 3.18 10.19 0.30
CA SER A 117 4.37 9.55 0.85
C SER A 117 4.27 9.35 2.35
N TYR A 118 4.80 8.23 2.82
CA TYR A 118 4.88 7.86 4.23
C TYR A 118 6.33 7.49 4.55
N ASN A 119 7.03 8.34 5.30
CA ASN A 119 8.45 8.16 5.61
C ASN A 119 8.63 7.14 6.72
N LEU A 120 9.53 6.17 6.51
CA LEU A 120 9.91 5.20 7.51
C LEU A 120 11.18 5.66 8.22
N LEU A 121 11.20 5.50 9.55
CA LEU A 121 12.33 5.85 10.38
C LEU A 121 13.30 4.68 10.50
N TYR A 122 14.58 4.97 10.41
CA TYR A 122 15.63 3.99 10.66
C TYR A 122 15.55 3.47 12.10
N GLN A 123 15.56 2.15 12.25
CA GLN A 123 15.50 1.48 13.55
C GLN A 123 16.83 0.84 13.93
N ASN A 124 17.33 -0.04 13.08
CA ASN A 124 18.57 -0.77 13.34
C ASN A 124 19.20 -1.30 12.05
N GLN A 125 20.40 -1.85 12.19
CA GLN A 125 21.10 -2.57 11.12
C GLN A 125 21.74 -3.84 11.65
N TRP A 126 21.98 -4.81 10.75
CA TRP A 126 22.71 -6.04 11.03
C TRP A 126 23.50 -6.46 9.78
N ASN A 127 24.58 -7.21 9.99
CA ASN A 127 25.54 -7.57 8.94
C ASN A 127 25.70 -9.10 8.90
N PRO A 128 24.76 -9.84 8.28
CA PRO A 128 24.79 -11.30 8.32
C PRO A 128 25.97 -11.89 7.54
N ASP A 129 26.30 -11.35 6.37
CA ASP A 129 27.28 -11.90 5.44
C ASP A 129 28.26 -10.84 4.90
N GLY A 130 28.64 -9.90 5.75
CA GLY A 130 29.49 -8.77 5.34
C GLY A 130 28.72 -7.67 4.62
N ASN A 131 27.45 -7.87 4.25
CA ASN A 131 26.56 -6.85 3.72
C ASN A 131 25.79 -6.18 4.87
N ILE A 132 25.31 -4.96 4.62
CA ILE A 132 24.56 -4.19 5.61
C ILE A 132 23.07 -4.30 5.27
N ASN A 133 22.31 -4.83 6.22
CA ASN A 133 20.85 -4.79 6.17
C ASN A 133 20.35 -3.74 7.14
N LYS A 134 19.38 -2.92 6.73
CA LYS A 134 18.71 -1.93 7.59
C LYS A 134 17.24 -2.22 7.71
N TYR A 135 16.71 -2.06 8.92
CA TYR A 135 15.30 -2.11 9.21
C TYR A 135 14.76 -0.70 9.42
N TRP A 136 13.63 -0.45 8.80
CA TRP A 136 12.93 0.81 8.80
C TRP A 136 11.49 0.57 9.26
N GLU A 137 10.99 1.44 10.12
CA GLU A 137 9.63 1.31 10.62
C GLU A 137 9.06 2.68 10.95
N SER A 138 7.76 2.83 10.74
CA SER A 138 6.99 3.95 11.26
C SER A 138 5.65 3.43 11.74
N THR A 139 5.45 3.44 13.06
CA THR A 139 4.22 3.00 13.71
C THR A 139 3.37 4.18 14.19
N SER A 140 3.95 5.39 14.24
CA SER A 140 3.27 6.57 14.79
C SER A 140 3.68 7.91 14.19
N ALA A 141 4.71 7.95 13.36
CA ALA A 141 5.12 9.18 12.65
C ALA A 141 5.26 8.86 11.15
N PRO A 142 4.67 9.65 10.28
CA PRO A 142 4.10 10.98 10.39
C PRO A 142 2.67 11.07 10.91
N GLY A 143 2.15 10.04 11.61
CA GLY A 143 0.76 9.95 12.04
C GLY A 143 -0.05 9.00 11.16
N THR A 144 -1.30 8.76 11.55
CA THR A 144 -2.23 7.98 10.74
C THR A 144 -2.74 8.79 9.55
N VAL A 145 -2.80 8.17 8.37
CA VAL A 145 -3.37 8.78 7.17
C VAL A 145 -4.73 8.17 6.89
N ASN A 146 -5.76 9.00 6.82
CA ASN A 146 -7.09 8.52 6.42
C ASN A 146 -7.13 8.33 4.89
N LEU A 147 -7.14 7.06 4.47
CA LEU A 147 -7.16 6.67 3.06
C LEU A 147 -8.51 6.90 2.38
N LEU A 148 -9.58 7.18 3.16
CA LEU A 148 -10.92 7.48 2.64
C LEU A 148 -11.17 8.97 2.42
N ALA A 149 -10.23 9.82 2.81
CA ALA A 149 -10.39 11.27 2.70
C ALA A 149 -10.65 11.68 1.24
N GLY A 150 -11.77 12.36 1.00
CA GLY A 150 -12.17 12.82 -0.33
C GLY A 150 -12.79 11.75 -1.25
N LEU A 151 -12.94 10.50 -0.81
CA LEU A 151 -13.64 9.48 -1.60
C LEU A 151 -15.16 9.66 -1.50
N VAL A 152 -15.84 9.38 -2.60
CA VAL A 152 -17.30 9.46 -2.69
C VAL A 152 -17.87 8.03 -2.66
N PRO A 153 -18.63 7.65 -1.63
CA PRO A 153 -19.23 6.33 -1.59
C PRO A 153 -20.23 6.13 -2.74
N GLY A 154 -20.44 4.88 -3.14
CA GLY A 154 -21.47 4.48 -4.07
C GLY A 154 -22.87 4.56 -3.46
N THR A 155 -23.83 3.86 -4.03
CA THR A 155 -25.16 3.62 -3.42
C THR A 155 -25.18 2.22 -2.82
N LEU A 156 -26.16 1.91 -1.95
CA LEU A 156 -26.36 0.56 -1.42
C LEU A 156 -26.56 -0.49 -2.54
N ALA A 157 -27.25 -0.09 -3.61
CA ALA A 157 -27.50 -0.95 -4.77
C ALA A 157 -26.26 -1.08 -5.68
N THR A 158 -25.39 -0.06 -5.70
CA THR A 158 -24.18 0.01 -6.53
C THR A 158 -23.01 0.56 -5.71
N PRO A 159 -22.39 -0.28 -4.85
CA PRO A 159 -21.22 0.14 -4.09
C PRO A 159 -20.08 0.47 -5.04
N LYS A 160 -19.32 1.52 -4.70
CA LYS A 160 -18.12 1.85 -5.45
C LYS A 160 -16.93 1.03 -4.96
N SER A 161 -16.18 0.48 -5.91
CA SER A 161 -14.92 -0.20 -5.64
C SER A 161 -13.76 0.77 -5.81
N TYR A 162 -12.82 0.73 -4.88
CA TYR A 162 -11.61 1.53 -4.88
C TYR A 162 -10.38 0.63 -4.89
N THR A 163 -9.34 1.09 -5.55
CA THR A 163 -8.01 0.47 -5.55
C THR A 163 -7.09 1.29 -4.67
N LEU A 164 -6.43 0.62 -3.73
CA LEU A 164 -5.33 1.13 -2.93
C LEU A 164 -4.03 0.58 -3.52
N GLU A 165 -3.11 1.46 -3.86
CA GLU A 165 -1.88 1.14 -4.56
C GLU A 165 -0.68 1.63 -3.77
N PHE A 166 0.39 0.78 -3.68
CA PHE A 166 1.60 1.04 -2.92
C PHE A 166 2.86 0.75 -3.73
N TYR A 167 3.94 1.44 -3.41
CA TYR A 167 5.31 1.06 -3.73
C TYR A 167 6.29 1.66 -2.73
N GLY A 168 7.50 1.09 -2.64
CA GLY A 168 8.60 1.60 -1.84
C GLY A 168 9.67 2.30 -2.66
N SER A 169 10.33 3.30 -2.10
CA SER A 169 11.57 3.83 -2.66
C SER A 169 12.59 4.17 -1.58
N SER A 170 13.86 4.01 -1.92
CA SER A 170 15.00 4.34 -1.06
C SER A 170 16.11 4.98 -1.88
N VAL A 171 16.69 6.07 -1.37
CA VAL A 171 17.90 6.65 -1.93
C VAL A 171 19.09 5.88 -1.39
N MET A 172 19.88 5.33 -2.30
CA MET A 172 21.09 4.56 -2.03
C MET A 172 22.30 5.38 -2.46
N ASN A 173 23.22 5.64 -1.54
CA ASN A 173 24.50 6.25 -1.85
C ASN A 173 25.56 5.16 -2.02
N TYR A 174 26.45 5.35 -2.98
CA TYR A 174 27.61 4.50 -3.24
C TYR A 174 28.83 5.37 -3.59
N SER A 175 30.01 4.78 -3.74
CA SER A 175 31.26 5.53 -3.99
C SER A 175 31.24 6.39 -5.26
N GLY A 176 30.38 6.07 -6.22
CA GLY A 176 30.24 6.80 -7.49
C GLY A 176 29.07 7.79 -7.56
N GLY A 177 28.28 7.95 -6.48
CA GLY A 177 27.13 8.84 -6.48
C GLY A 177 25.92 8.30 -5.71
N SER A 178 24.73 8.52 -6.23
CA SER A 178 23.49 8.00 -5.65
C SER A 178 22.52 7.52 -6.72
N PHE A 179 21.64 6.61 -6.35
CA PHE A 179 20.49 6.18 -7.17
C PHE A 179 19.28 5.94 -6.29
N THR A 180 18.10 5.85 -6.91
CA THR A 180 16.87 5.49 -6.21
C THR A 180 16.54 4.03 -6.51
N ALA A 181 16.50 3.19 -5.49
CA ALA A 181 15.95 1.86 -5.55
C ALA A 181 14.44 1.90 -5.37
N TYR A 182 13.73 1.06 -6.11
CA TYR A 182 12.28 0.91 -6.03
C TYR A 182 11.92 -0.53 -5.72
N ASP A 183 10.91 -0.70 -4.87
CA ASP A 183 10.17 -1.93 -4.70
C ASP A 183 8.72 -1.67 -5.13
N ASN A 184 8.41 -2.09 -6.34
CA ASN A 184 7.18 -1.75 -7.04
C ASN A 184 6.58 -2.96 -7.77
N ASN A 185 6.77 -4.16 -7.24
CA ASN A 185 6.22 -5.39 -7.82
C ASN A 185 6.50 -5.53 -9.33
N GLY A 186 7.77 -5.33 -9.72
CA GLY A 186 8.17 -5.42 -11.13
C GLY A 186 7.57 -4.34 -12.04
N GLY A 187 7.25 -3.17 -11.52
CA GLY A 187 6.68 -2.03 -12.25
C GLY A 187 5.15 -1.93 -12.18
N ASN A 188 4.47 -2.89 -11.54
CA ASN A 188 3.00 -2.92 -11.46
C ASN A 188 2.44 -2.33 -10.16
N ASN A 189 3.32 -2.00 -9.21
CA ASN A 189 2.99 -1.66 -7.82
C ASN A 189 2.20 -2.75 -7.09
N PHE A 190 2.10 -2.64 -5.76
CA PHE A 190 1.28 -3.53 -4.95
C PHE A 190 -0.12 -2.96 -4.86
N THR A 191 -1.14 -3.78 -5.07
CA THR A 191 -2.52 -3.30 -5.11
C THR A 191 -3.45 -4.18 -4.31
N THR A 192 -4.44 -3.55 -3.70
CA THR A 192 -5.62 -4.20 -3.12
C THR A 192 -6.86 -3.38 -3.41
N THR A 193 -8.02 -4.02 -3.41
CA THR A 193 -9.30 -3.34 -3.62
C THR A 193 -10.16 -3.38 -2.37
N PHE A 194 -11.07 -2.42 -2.22
CA PHE A 194 -12.09 -2.41 -1.18
C PHE A 194 -13.36 -1.72 -1.68
N GLN A 195 -14.47 -1.90 -0.98
CA GLN A 195 -15.74 -1.29 -1.33
C GLN A 195 -16.15 -0.26 -0.28
N LEU A 196 -16.63 0.89 -0.75
CA LEU A 196 -17.33 1.88 0.07
C LEU A 196 -18.82 1.75 -0.14
N VAL A 197 -19.53 1.47 0.94
CA VAL A 197 -20.99 1.37 0.97
C VAL A 197 -21.51 2.58 1.75
N PRO A 198 -22.45 3.36 1.19
CA PRO A 198 -23.11 4.39 1.97
C PRO A 198 -24.06 3.74 2.99
N GLU A 199 -24.31 4.43 4.09
CA GLU A 199 -25.40 4.02 4.98
C GLU A 199 -26.75 3.98 4.27
N PRO A 200 -27.62 3.04 4.67
CA PRO A 200 -29.03 3.23 4.47
C PRO A 200 -29.41 4.55 5.17
N SER A 201 -29.75 5.57 4.38
CA SER A 201 -30.11 6.86 4.96
C SER A 201 -31.20 6.63 6.01
N SER A 202 -31.13 7.31 7.15
CA SER A 202 -32.15 7.25 8.21
C SER A 202 -33.55 7.50 7.65
N ALA A 203 -33.65 8.26 6.54
CA ALA A 203 -34.87 8.45 5.76
C ALA A 203 -35.39 7.16 5.10
N SER A 204 -34.50 6.29 4.61
CA SER A 204 -34.91 4.99 4.03
C SER A 204 -35.45 4.07 5.13
N LEU A 205 -34.81 3.99 6.28
CA LEU A 205 -35.28 3.23 7.44
C LEU A 205 -36.63 3.78 7.96
N LEU A 206 -36.79 5.09 8.01
CA LEU A 206 -38.02 5.74 8.41
C LEU A 206 -39.14 5.45 7.42
N THR A 207 -38.89 5.50 6.12
CA THR A 207 -39.89 5.16 5.09
C THR A 207 -40.33 3.68 5.15
N PHE A 208 -39.39 2.76 5.40
CA PHE A 208 -39.71 1.33 5.62
C PHE A 208 -40.54 1.13 6.91
N ALA A 209 -40.16 1.80 8.00
CA ALA A 209 -40.91 1.73 9.25
C ALA A 209 -42.31 2.30 9.12
N LEU A 210 -42.50 3.46 8.46
CA LEU A 210 -43.79 4.08 8.20
C LEU A 210 -44.67 3.24 7.27
N SER A 211 -44.11 2.66 6.21
CA SER A 211 -44.86 1.76 5.31
C SER A 211 -45.28 0.48 6.02
N GLY A 212 -44.43 -0.10 6.89
CA GLY A 212 -44.77 -1.22 7.74
C GLY A 212 -45.92 -0.92 8.70
N LEU A 213 -45.88 0.24 9.36
CA LEU A 213 -46.95 0.70 10.27
C LEU A 213 -48.29 0.92 9.53
N LEU A 214 -48.22 1.50 8.34
CA LEU A 214 -49.43 1.71 7.50
C LEU A 214 -50.02 0.38 7.04
N ALA A 215 -49.20 -0.61 6.68
CA ALA A 215 -49.66 -1.95 6.31
C ALA A 215 -50.34 -2.68 7.49
N LEU A 216 -49.80 -2.56 8.70
CA LEU A 216 -50.38 -3.12 9.93
C LEU A 216 -51.69 -2.43 10.29
N ARG A 217 -51.81 -1.11 10.10
CA ARG A 217 -53.03 -0.37 10.37
C ARG A 217 -54.19 -0.77 9.40
N ARG A 218 -53.86 -1.09 8.14
CA ARG A 218 -54.84 -1.59 7.18
C ARG A 218 -55.39 -2.97 7.54
N ARG A 219 -54.54 -3.86 8.08
CA ARG A 219 -54.99 -5.22 8.49
C ARG A 219 -55.89 -5.25 9.74
N ARG A 220 -55.89 -4.20 10.57
CA ARG A 220 -56.77 -4.09 11.75
C ARG A 220 -58.16 -3.55 11.45
N LYS A 221 -58.46 -3.16 10.22
CA LYS A 221 -59.77 -2.62 9.81
C LYS A 221 -60.63 -3.64 9.00
N VAL A 222 -60.19 -4.88 8.91
CA VAL A 222 -60.94 -6.05 8.43
C VAL A 222 -61.15 -6.99 9.62
#